data_6bdcb89028283b82470776be76da5633
#
_entry.id   6bdcb89028283b82470776be76da5633
#
_cell.length_a   1.000
_cell.length_b   1.000
_cell.length_c   1.000
_cell.angle_alpha   90.00
_cell.angle_beta   90.00
_cell.angle_gamma   90.00
#
_symmetry.space_group_name_H-M   'P 1'
#
loop_
_entity.id
_entity.type
_entity.pdbx_description
1 polymer ?
#
loop_
_entity_poly.entity_id
_entity_poly.type
_entity_poly.pdbx_seq_one_letter_code
_entity_poly.pdbx_strand_id
1 'polypeptide(L)'
;MAKSEVSKADKKAARAARRQASKAQRGQMWQALKIQSKQDKLLWPLMICALILSAVAFFLLGSLWGGQWWMLPLGVLTGLMLAMVIFSRRVQNTVFAKAEGQPGAAAWALDQLRSGWRVNQAVAATTSFDAVHRVVGRCGIVLVGEGQPHRLKPLMLQEKKKVARVVGDTPIYELIVGDEEGTTPEQVPLRKLNRRLTRYPMNINRAKVDALDTRLRALGTKTGIQNQMPKGPLPQGAKVRNMQRSARRRG
;
A
#
# COMPACT_ATOMS: atom_id res chain seq x y z
N MET A 1 5.08 -0.63 47.50
CA MET A 1 4.81 -0.96 46.09
C MET A 1 4.28 -2.40 46.02
N ALA A 2 2.97 -2.59 45.96
CA ALA A 2 2.34 -3.90 45.91
C ALA A 2 2.39 -4.43 44.47
N LYS A 3 3.19 -5.46 44.26
CA LYS A 3 3.24 -6.23 43.02
C LYS A 3 1.93 -7.02 42.97
N SER A 4 0.98 -6.61 42.11
CA SER A 4 -0.27 -7.32 41.93
C SER A 4 0.00 -8.73 41.44
N GLU A 5 -0.20 -9.72 42.27
CA GLU A 5 -0.18 -11.13 41.87
C GLU A 5 -1.29 -11.37 40.87
N VAL A 6 -0.90 -11.46 39.60
CA VAL A 6 -1.84 -11.85 38.52
C VAL A 6 -2.35 -13.23 38.86
N SER A 7 -3.62 -13.30 39.21
CA SER A 7 -4.29 -14.53 39.63
C SER A 7 -4.10 -15.64 38.60
N LYS A 8 -4.01 -16.92 39.07
CA LYS A 8 -3.98 -18.10 38.17
C LYS A 8 -5.18 -18.11 37.21
N ALA A 9 -6.31 -17.54 37.64
CA ALA A 9 -7.50 -17.40 36.82
C ALA A 9 -7.27 -16.38 35.64
N ASP A 10 -6.62 -15.24 35.88
CA ASP A 10 -6.33 -14.25 34.86
C ASP A 10 -5.33 -14.79 33.82
N LYS A 11 -4.33 -15.58 34.27
CA LYS A 11 -3.40 -16.27 33.36
C LYS A 11 -4.10 -17.31 32.48
N LYS A 12 -5.06 -18.03 33.02
CA LYS A 12 -5.86 -19.01 32.27
C LYS A 12 -6.78 -18.33 31.28
N ALA A 13 -7.43 -17.23 31.67
CA ALA A 13 -8.27 -16.43 30.81
C ALA A 13 -7.45 -15.80 29.65
N ALA A 14 -6.28 -15.22 29.93
CA ALA A 14 -5.38 -14.68 28.93
C ALA A 14 -4.87 -15.76 27.93
N ARG A 15 -4.58 -16.96 28.41
CA ARG A 15 -4.23 -18.09 27.52
C ARG A 15 -5.39 -18.53 26.64
N ALA A 16 -6.60 -18.58 27.18
CA ALA A 16 -7.81 -18.90 26.42
C ALA A 16 -8.09 -17.84 25.34
N ALA A 17 -8.00 -16.56 25.69
CA ALA A 17 -8.15 -15.46 24.75
C ALA A 17 -7.12 -15.50 23.63
N ARG A 18 -5.84 -15.77 23.95
CA ARG A 18 -4.78 -15.94 22.92
C ARG A 18 -5.04 -17.13 22.00
N ARG A 19 -5.54 -18.26 22.53
CA ARG A 19 -5.90 -19.43 21.72
C ARG A 19 -7.09 -19.11 20.80
N GLN A 20 -8.09 -18.38 21.28
CA GLN A 20 -9.22 -17.94 20.45
C GLN A 20 -8.78 -16.96 19.37
N ALA A 21 -7.95 -15.97 19.70
CA ALA A 21 -7.37 -15.04 18.75
C ALA A 21 -6.56 -15.76 17.65
N SER A 22 -5.71 -16.73 18.04
CA SER A 22 -4.93 -17.50 17.07
C SER A 22 -5.79 -18.40 16.18
N LYS A 23 -6.88 -18.97 16.71
CA LYS A 23 -7.85 -19.73 15.89
C LYS A 23 -8.59 -18.81 14.91
N ALA A 24 -9.01 -17.63 15.36
CA ALA A 24 -9.66 -16.63 14.50
C ALA A 24 -8.71 -16.16 13.38
N GLN A 25 -7.45 -15.85 13.71
CA GLN A 25 -6.44 -15.49 12.70
C GLN A 25 -6.19 -16.61 11.69
N ARG A 26 -6.08 -17.87 12.14
CA ARG A 26 -5.96 -19.01 11.21
C ARG A 26 -7.20 -19.15 10.33
N GLY A 27 -8.39 -18.97 10.88
CA GLY A 27 -9.64 -18.97 10.12
C GLY A 27 -9.67 -17.89 9.04
N GLN A 28 -9.27 -16.67 9.39
CA GLN A 28 -9.16 -15.57 8.43
C GLN A 28 -8.11 -15.83 7.35
N MET A 29 -6.94 -16.38 7.71
CA MET A 29 -5.93 -16.79 6.73
C MET A 29 -6.46 -17.88 5.78
N TRP A 30 -7.18 -18.89 6.29
CA TRP A 30 -7.80 -19.92 5.46
C TRP A 30 -8.87 -19.37 4.52
N GLN A 31 -9.69 -18.44 5.00
CA GLN A 31 -10.68 -17.76 4.16
C GLN A 31 -10.00 -16.92 3.07
N ALA A 32 -8.97 -16.15 3.42
CA ALA A 32 -8.18 -15.40 2.45
C ALA A 32 -7.55 -16.31 1.38
N LEU A 33 -6.94 -17.45 1.81
CA LEU A 33 -6.42 -18.47 0.89
C LEU A 33 -7.50 -19.03 -0.03
N LYS A 34 -8.68 -19.36 0.50
CA LYS A 34 -9.79 -19.93 -0.27
C LYS A 34 -10.37 -18.92 -1.28
N ILE A 35 -10.44 -17.66 -0.92
CA ILE A 35 -10.89 -16.58 -1.82
C ILE A 35 -9.85 -16.38 -2.94
N GLN A 36 -8.58 -16.31 -2.57
CA GLN A 36 -7.49 -16.08 -3.51
C GLN A 36 -7.30 -17.27 -4.47
N SER A 37 -7.43 -18.51 -3.99
CA SER A 37 -7.30 -19.71 -4.83
C SER A 37 -8.39 -19.84 -5.89
N LYS A 38 -9.58 -19.29 -5.64
CA LYS A 38 -10.65 -19.22 -6.65
C LYS A 38 -10.35 -18.19 -7.76
N GLN A 39 -9.57 -17.15 -7.44
CA GLN A 39 -9.22 -16.09 -8.38
C GLN A 39 -7.96 -16.42 -9.18
N ASP A 40 -7.04 -17.18 -8.60
CA ASP A 40 -5.74 -17.49 -9.18
C ASP A 40 -5.47 -18.99 -9.17
N LYS A 41 -5.88 -19.68 -10.24
CA LYS A 41 -5.72 -21.15 -10.40
C LYS A 41 -4.26 -21.59 -10.36
N LEU A 42 -3.31 -20.71 -10.71
CA LEU A 42 -1.87 -21.02 -10.75
C LEU A 42 -1.17 -20.85 -9.38
N LEU A 43 -1.89 -20.35 -8.37
CA LEU A 43 -1.28 -20.12 -7.05
C LEU A 43 -0.87 -21.42 -6.37
N TRP A 44 -1.79 -22.41 -6.33
CA TRP A 44 -1.54 -23.70 -5.70
C TRP A 44 -0.41 -24.49 -6.36
N PRO A 45 -0.39 -24.71 -7.69
CA PRO A 45 0.70 -25.46 -8.32
C PRO A 45 2.06 -24.77 -8.14
N LEU A 46 2.13 -23.44 -8.15
CA LEU A 46 3.38 -22.71 -7.94
C LEU A 46 3.92 -22.87 -6.51
N MET A 47 3.05 -22.83 -5.50
CA MET A 47 3.45 -23.04 -4.11
C MET A 47 3.93 -24.48 -3.86
N ILE A 48 3.23 -25.48 -4.40
CA ILE A 48 3.59 -26.88 -4.32
C ILE A 48 4.93 -27.13 -5.05
N CYS A 49 5.09 -26.58 -6.24
CA CYS A 49 6.32 -26.69 -7.02
C CYS A 49 7.52 -26.09 -6.27
N ALA A 50 7.36 -24.90 -5.66
CA ALA A 50 8.41 -24.28 -4.87
C ALA A 50 8.82 -25.13 -3.67
N LEU A 51 7.85 -25.77 -3.00
CA LEU A 51 8.10 -26.64 -1.86
C LEU A 51 8.82 -27.92 -2.28
N ILE A 52 8.38 -28.59 -3.36
CA ILE A 52 9.01 -29.81 -3.87
C ILE A 52 10.42 -29.50 -4.38
N LEU A 53 10.59 -28.47 -5.19
CA LEU A 53 11.89 -28.08 -5.74
C LEU A 53 12.93 -27.80 -4.64
N SER A 54 12.53 -27.07 -3.59
CA SER A 54 13.44 -26.79 -2.48
C SER A 54 13.77 -28.06 -1.68
N ALA A 55 12.78 -28.92 -1.40
CA ALA A 55 13.02 -30.19 -0.70
C ALA A 55 13.98 -31.10 -1.48
N VAL A 56 13.77 -31.23 -2.81
CA VAL A 56 14.64 -32.02 -3.70
C VAL A 56 16.04 -31.42 -3.77
N ALA A 57 16.18 -30.11 -3.92
CA ALA A 57 17.48 -29.44 -3.97
C ALA A 57 18.30 -29.69 -2.69
N PHE A 58 17.69 -29.54 -1.52
CA PHE A 58 18.38 -29.81 -0.25
C PHE A 58 18.66 -31.29 -0.04
N PHE A 59 17.79 -32.18 -0.49
CA PHE A 59 18.03 -33.62 -0.45
C PHE A 59 19.24 -34.01 -1.30
N LEU A 60 19.32 -33.50 -2.53
CA LEU A 60 20.46 -33.73 -3.43
C LEU A 60 21.77 -33.14 -2.88
N LEU A 61 21.71 -31.93 -2.30
CA LEU A 61 22.88 -31.34 -1.63
C LEU A 61 23.33 -32.21 -0.44
N GLY A 62 22.39 -32.71 0.34
CA GLY A 62 22.68 -33.59 1.47
C GLY A 62 23.25 -34.96 1.07
N SER A 63 22.90 -35.44 -0.13
CA SER A 63 23.43 -36.72 -0.66
C SER A 63 24.90 -36.69 -0.94
N LEU A 64 25.47 -35.50 -1.28
CA LEU A 64 26.90 -35.33 -1.54
C LEU A 64 27.77 -35.60 -0.29
N TRP A 65 27.20 -35.44 0.91
CA TRP A 65 27.93 -35.54 2.18
C TRP A 65 27.33 -36.60 3.11
N GLY A 66 26.47 -37.47 2.58
CA GLY A 66 25.80 -38.54 3.36
C GLY A 66 24.77 -38.09 4.41
N GLY A 67 24.46 -36.76 4.44
CA GLY A 67 23.55 -36.14 5.40
C GLY A 67 22.16 -35.81 4.87
N GLN A 68 21.68 -36.53 3.84
CA GLN A 68 20.44 -36.25 3.12
C GLN A 68 19.19 -36.15 4.01
N TRP A 69 19.08 -36.98 5.01
CA TRP A 69 17.94 -37.02 5.95
C TRP A 69 17.90 -35.76 6.85
N TRP A 70 19.06 -35.24 7.24
CA TRP A 70 19.17 -34.03 8.03
C TRP A 70 18.91 -32.76 7.22
N MET A 71 19.22 -32.75 5.93
CA MET A 71 19.00 -31.63 5.02
C MET A 71 17.53 -31.53 4.56
N LEU A 72 16.77 -32.62 4.59
CA LEU A 72 15.39 -32.64 4.11
C LEU A 72 14.46 -31.70 4.91
N PRO A 73 14.47 -31.68 6.26
CA PRO A 73 13.65 -30.72 7.04
C PRO A 73 13.99 -29.27 6.73
N LEU A 74 15.27 -28.97 6.48
CA LEU A 74 15.73 -27.61 6.11
C LEU A 74 15.20 -27.21 4.71
N GLY A 75 15.19 -28.17 3.77
CA GLY A 75 14.61 -27.98 2.45
C GLY A 75 13.11 -27.71 2.49
N VAL A 76 12.37 -28.44 3.33
CA VAL A 76 10.92 -28.21 3.54
C VAL A 76 10.67 -26.83 4.16
N LEU A 77 11.45 -26.43 5.16
CA LEU A 77 11.30 -25.14 5.82
C LEU A 77 11.57 -23.96 4.84
N THR A 78 12.63 -24.06 4.06
CA THR A 78 12.93 -23.08 3.00
C THR A 78 11.85 -23.04 1.93
N GLY A 79 11.32 -24.19 1.51
CA GLY A 79 10.20 -24.29 0.58
C GLY A 79 8.93 -23.62 1.08
N LEU A 80 8.62 -23.81 2.35
CA LEU A 80 7.49 -23.16 2.99
C LEU A 80 7.65 -21.63 3.01
N MET A 81 8.87 -21.16 3.30
CA MET A 81 9.18 -19.73 3.28
C MET A 81 9.04 -19.15 1.86
N LEU A 82 9.55 -19.84 0.83
CA LEU A 82 9.40 -19.46 -0.56
C LEU A 82 7.93 -19.43 -1.00
N ALA A 83 7.17 -20.45 -0.64
CA ALA A 83 5.73 -20.51 -0.92
C ALA A 83 4.98 -19.34 -0.29
N MET A 84 5.34 -18.95 0.94
CA MET A 84 4.74 -17.80 1.61
C MET A 84 5.11 -16.45 0.93
N VAL A 85 6.32 -16.31 0.42
CA VAL A 85 6.74 -15.13 -0.37
C VAL A 85 5.97 -15.05 -1.68
N ILE A 86 5.83 -16.18 -2.40
CA ILE A 86 5.06 -16.26 -3.65
C ILE A 86 3.59 -15.87 -3.39
N PHE A 87 2.99 -16.43 -2.35
CA PHE A 87 1.64 -16.11 -1.93
C PHE A 87 1.47 -14.61 -1.65
N SER A 88 2.33 -14.05 -0.81
CA SER A 88 2.28 -12.63 -0.44
C SER A 88 2.38 -11.71 -1.65
N ARG A 89 3.32 -11.98 -2.57
CA ARG A 89 3.48 -11.18 -3.80
C ARG A 89 2.25 -11.27 -4.72
N ARG A 90 1.67 -12.46 -4.85
CA ARG A 90 0.49 -12.65 -5.71
C ARG A 90 -0.75 -12.00 -5.13
N VAL A 91 -0.98 -12.12 -3.83
CA VAL A 91 -2.07 -11.42 -3.13
C VAL A 91 -1.93 -9.91 -3.31
N GLN A 92 -0.75 -9.34 -3.10
CA GLN A 92 -0.50 -7.92 -3.32
C GLN A 92 -0.83 -7.51 -4.75
N ASN A 93 -0.34 -8.23 -5.75
CA ASN A 93 -0.63 -7.92 -7.15
C ASN A 93 -2.14 -7.95 -7.46
N THR A 94 -2.88 -8.90 -6.91
CA THR A 94 -4.34 -9.00 -7.10
C THR A 94 -5.08 -7.85 -6.42
N VAL A 95 -4.63 -7.45 -5.22
CA VAL A 95 -5.23 -6.32 -4.49
C VAL A 95 -4.99 -5.01 -5.25
N PHE A 96 -3.76 -4.78 -5.74
CA PHE A 96 -3.46 -3.60 -6.55
C PHE A 96 -4.24 -3.58 -7.86
N ALA A 97 -4.33 -4.70 -8.57
CA ALA A 97 -5.10 -4.80 -9.81
C ALA A 97 -6.60 -4.53 -9.60
N LYS A 98 -7.17 -4.93 -8.46
CA LYS A 98 -8.57 -4.62 -8.12
C LYS A 98 -8.79 -3.18 -7.67
N ALA A 99 -7.79 -2.56 -7.07
CA ALA A 99 -7.84 -1.18 -6.64
C ALA A 99 -7.65 -0.21 -7.83
N GLU A 100 -6.96 -0.65 -8.87
CA GLU A 100 -6.68 0.16 -10.06
C GLU A 100 -7.98 0.65 -10.72
N GLY A 101 -8.04 1.94 -11.04
CA GLY A 101 -9.24 2.59 -11.55
C GLY A 101 -10.33 2.91 -10.51
N GLN A 102 -10.15 2.55 -9.24
CA GLN A 102 -11.10 2.92 -8.19
C GLN A 102 -10.69 4.23 -7.51
N PRO A 103 -11.63 5.16 -7.26
CA PRO A 103 -11.33 6.40 -6.54
C PRO A 103 -10.76 6.12 -5.13
N GLY A 104 -9.65 6.80 -4.78
CA GLY A 104 -8.95 6.62 -3.51
C GLY A 104 -7.85 5.54 -3.52
N ALA A 105 -7.63 4.88 -4.66
CA ALA A 105 -6.61 3.85 -4.79
C ALA A 105 -5.18 4.39 -4.64
N ALA A 106 -4.91 5.56 -5.22
CA ALA A 106 -3.61 6.22 -5.07
C ALA A 106 -3.37 6.64 -3.61
N ALA A 107 -4.38 7.22 -2.95
CA ALA A 107 -4.28 7.56 -1.53
C ALA A 107 -3.92 6.35 -0.68
N TRP A 108 -4.62 5.22 -0.90
CA TRP A 108 -4.34 3.96 -0.21
C TRP A 108 -2.92 3.42 -0.48
N ALA A 109 -2.44 3.49 -1.74
CA ALA A 109 -1.10 3.05 -2.08
C ALA A 109 -0.03 3.95 -1.45
N LEU A 110 -0.27 5.26 -1.37
CA LEU A 110 0.62 6.24 -0.76
C LEU A 110 0.72 6.07 0.77
N ASP A 111 -0.35 5.64 1.45
CA ASP A 111 -0.32 5.34 2.89
C ASP A 111 0.62 4.18 3.24
N GLN A 112 0.93 3.30 2.27
CA GLN A 112 1.86 2.21 2.45
C GLN A 112 3.34 2.62 2.30
N LEU A 113 3.63 3.90 2.03
CA LEU A 113 5.01 4.40 1.97
C LEU A 113 5.69 4.27 3.33
N ARG A 114 6.98 3.89 3.29
CA ARG A 114 7.80 3.73 4.49
C ARG A 114 7.97 5.07 5.22
N SER A 115 8.32 4.99 6.51
CA SER A 115 8.65 6.16 7.33
C SER A 115 9.70 7.05 6.66
N GLY A 116 9.45 8.37 6.69
CA GLY A 116 10.30 9.37 6.02
C GLY A 116 9.61 10.09 4.86
N TRP A 117 8.43 9.62 4.46
CA TRP A 117 7.54 10.31 3.54
C TRP A 117 6.40 10.98 4.32
N ARG A 118 6.03 12.19 3.92
CA ARG A 118 4.87 12.92 4.47
C ARG A 118 3.81 12.99 3.37
N VAL A 119 2.71 12.29 3.57
CA VAL A 119 1.62 12.18 2.59
C VAL A 119 0.47 13.07 3.02
N ASN A 120 0.09 13.99 2.15
CA ASN A 120 -1.09 14.82 2.31
C ASN A 120 -2.07 14.44 1.18
N GLN A 121 -3.09 13.67 1.57
CA GLN A 121 -4.07 13.15 0.61
C GLN A 121 -5.04 14.23 0.18
N ALA A 122 -5.47 14.18 -1.09
CA ALA A 122 -6.53 15.01 -1.66
C ALA A 122 -6.36 16.51 -1.36
N VAL A 123 -5.14 17.06 -1.58
CA VAL A 123 -4.87 18.50 -1.40
C VAL A 123 -5.65 19.36 -2.41
N ALA A 124 -6.01 18.78 -3.55
CA ALA A 124 -6.97 19.32 -4.49
C ALA A 124 -7.81 18.15 -5.03
N ALA A 125 -9.10 18.40 -5.25
CA ALA A 125 -10.01 17.39 -5.76
C ALA A 125 -11.13 18.01 -6.58
N THR A 126 -11.69 17.21 -7.50
CA THR A 126 -12.89 17.55 -8.27
C THR A 126 -14.12 16.83 -7.73
N THR A 127 -15.30 17.28 -8.12
CA THR A 127 -16.57 16.60 -7.83
C THR A 127 -16.69 15.25 -8.52
N SER A 128 -15.85 14.98 -9.52
CA SER A 128 -15.77 13.71 -10.27
C SER A 128 -14.82 12.70 -9.62
N PHE A 129 -14.38 12.94 -8.37
CA PHE A 129 -13.42 12.11 -7.62
C PHE A 129 -12.01 12.05 -8.22
N ASP A 130 -11.66 12.98 -9.12
CA ASP A 130 -10.25 13.17 -9.46
C ASP A 130 -9.57 13.89 -8.29
N ALA A 131 -8.40 13.43 -7.90
CA ALA A 131 -7.68 13.97 -6.76
C ALA A 131 -6.21 14.17 -7.04
N VAL A 132 -5.63 15.18 -6.40
CA VAL A 132 -4.18 15.38 -6.34
C VAL A 132 -3.72 15.16 -4.91
N HIS A 133 -2.76 14.26 -4.74
CA HIS A 133 -2.09 13.98 -3.48
C HIS A 133 -0.72 14.64 -3.49
N ARG A 134 -0.31 15.18 -2.36
CA ARG A 134 1.00 15.78 -2.20
C ARG A 134 1.86 14.93 -1.29
N VAL A 135 2.99 14.48 -1.82
CA VAL A 135 3.95 13.65 -1.12
C VAL A 135 5.25 14.41 -0.95
N VAL A 136 5.70 14.59 0.28
CA VAL A 136 6.96 15.26 0.60
C VAL A 136 7.94 14.21 1.06
N GLY A 137 9.08 14.12 0.39
CA GLY A 137 10.13 13.15 0.70
C GLY A 137 11.51 13.73 0.50
N ARG A 138 12.53 12.93 0.68
CA ARG A 138 13.92 13.37 0.47
C ARG A 138 14.24 13.75 -0.99
N CYS A 139 13.44 13.32 -1.93
CA CYS A 139 13.56 13.75 -3.33
C CYS A 139 13.09 15.20 -3.57
N GLY A 140 12.23 15.71 -2.71
CA GLY A 140 11.51 16.96 -2.86
C GLY A 140 10.02 16.73 -2.70
N ILE A 141 9.23 17.35 -3.55
CA ILE A 141 7.77 17.25 -3.55
C ILE A 141 7.33 16.50 -4.78
N VAL A 142 6.43 15.54 -4.59
CA VAL A 142 5.79 14.81 -5.68
C VAL A 142 4.28 15.04 -5.61
N LEU A 143 3.73 15.55 -6.69
CA LEU A 143 2.29 15.65 -6.88
C LEU A 143 1.82 14.41 -7.62
N VAL A 144 0.93 13.66 -6.99
CA VAL A 144 0.38 12.42 -7.54
C VAL A 144 -1.09 12.64 -7.86
N GLY A 145 -1.42 12.59 -9.15
CA GLY A 145 -2.78 12.71 -9.65
C GLY A 145 -3.46 11.36 -9.77
N GLU A 146 -4.71 11.28 -9.33
CA GLU A 146 -5.60 10.13 -9.48
C GLU A 146 -6.86 10.55 -10.21
N GLY A 147 -7.18 9.92 -11.34
CA GLY A 147 -8.35 10.19 -12.16
C GLY A 147 -8.01 10.40 -13.63
N GLN A 148 -8.89 11.07 -14.36
CA GLN A 148 -8.72 11.26 -15.80
C GLN A 148 -7.66 12.32 -16.13
N PRO A 149 -6.65 12.02 -16.98
CA PRO A 149 -5.51 12.90 -17.24
C PRO A 149 -5.89 14.30 -17.71
N HIS A 150 -6.91 14.45 -18.54
CA HIS A 150 -7.34 15.74 -19.06
C HIS A 150 -7.90 16.67 -17.97
N ARG A 151 -8.56 16.12 -16.93
CA ARG A 151 -9.08 16.89 -15.80
C ARG A 151 -8.01 17.13 -14.73
N LEU A 152 -7.05 16.21 -14.61
CA LEU A 152 -5.96 16.31 -13.64
C LEU A 152 -4.93 17.38 -14.02
N LYS A 153 -4.61 17.56 -15.31
CA LYS A 153 -3.60 18.54 -15.76
C LYS A 153 -3.83 19.95 -15.20
N PRO A 154 -5.01 20.57 -15.33
CA PRO A 154 -5.24 21.91 -14.77
C PRO A 154 -5.19 21.91 -13.24
N LEU A 155 -5.67 20.86 -12.58
CA LEU A 155 -5.66 20.74 -11.13
C LEU A 155 -4.24 20.63 -10.57
N MET A 156 -3.40 19.79 -11.19
CA MET A 156 -2.00 19.64 -10.84
C MET A 156 -1.20 20.92 -11.07
N LEU A 157 -1.47 21.61 -12.18
CA LEU A 157 -0.82 22.89 -12.48
C LEU A 157 -1.13 23.97 -11.43
N GLN A 158 -2.40 24.05 -10.98
CA GLN A 158 -2.79 24.95 -9.90
C GLN A 158 -2.08 24.60 -8.58
N GLU A 159 -2.04 23.33 -8.22
CA GLU A 159 -1.38 22.88 -7.00
C GLU A 159 0.14 23.08 -7.07
N LYS A 160 0.76 22.80 -8.23
CA LYS A 160 2.18 23.09 -8.49
C LYS A 160 2.52 24.57 -8.28
N LYS A 161 1.70 25.49 -8.83
CA LYS A 161 1.89 26.93 -8.64
C LYS A 161 1.78 27.36 -7.18
N LYS A 162 0.84 26.76 -6.40
CA LYS A 162 0.72 27.03 -4.97
C LYS A 162 1.94 26.53 -4.20
N VAL A 163 2.37 25.31 -4.47
CA VAL A 163 3.52 24.68 -3.84
C VAL A 163 4.81 25.44 -4.16
N ALA A 164 5.04 25.80 -5.42
CA ALA A 164 6.25 26.51 -5.87
C ALA A 164 6.50 27.82 -5.13
N ARG A 165 5.44 28.54 -4.73
CA ARG A 165 5.55 29.81 -3.97
C ARG A 165 6.16 29.63 -2.57
N VAL A 166 6.13 28.41 -2.02
CA VAL A 166 6.50 28.13 -0.63
C VAL A 166 7.80 27.36 -0.52
N VAL A 167 8.12 26.56 -1.54
CA VAL A 167 9.21 25.58 -1.45
C VAL A 167 10.54 26.08 -2.01
N GLY A 168 10.54 27.24 -2.71
CA GLY A 168 11.75 27.80 -3.34
C GLY A 168 12.36 26.82 -4.34
N ASP A 169 13.67 26.60 -4.26
CA ASP A 169 14.44 25.76 -5.20
C ASP A 169 14.25 24.24 -5.01
N THR A 170 13.28 23.82 -4.20
CA THR A 170 13.02 22.39 -4.00
C THR A 170 12.33 21.81 -5.23
N PRO A 171 12.83 20.71 -5.81
CA PRO A 171 12.25 20.12 -7.01
C PRO A 171 10.83 19.60 -6.77
N ILE A 172 9.97 19.82 -7.76
CA ILE A 172 8.58 19.37 -7.77
C ILE A 172 8.40 18.41 -8.94
N TYR A 173 8.05 17.17 -8.63
CA TYR A 173 7.76 16.14 -9.62
C TYR A 173 6.26 15.96 -9.77
N GLU A 174 5.82 15.54 -10.94
CA GLU A 174 4.42 15.28 -11.27
C GLU A 174 4.27 13.85 -11.78
N LEU A 175 3.35 13.11 -11.19
CA LEU A 175 2.99 11.76 -11.59
C LEU A 175 1.47 11.63 -11.67
N ILE A 176 0.98 10.85 -12.64
CA ILE A 176 -0.41 10.46 -12.73
C ILE A 176 -0.49 8.95 -12.56
N VAL A 177 -1.44 8.46 -11.78
CA VAL A 177 -1.72 7.03 -11.71
C VAL A 177 -2.51 6.62 -12.94
N GLY A 178 -1.91 5.74 -13.75
CA GLY A 178 -2.49 5.26 -15.02
C GLY A 178 -1.52 4.34 -15.75
N ASP A 179 -1.98 3.73 -16.84
CA ASP A 179 -1.22 2.70 -17.57
C ASP A 179 -0.58 3.21 -18.88
N GLU A 180 -0.83 4.47 -19.28
CA GLU A 180 -0.27 5.02 -20.52
C GLU A 180 1.18 5.45 -20.33
N GLU A 181 2.11 4.74 -20.95
CA GLU A 181 3.53 5.08 -20.94
C GLU A 181 3.82 6.22 -21.93
N GLY A 182 4.82 7.08 -21.59
CA GLY A 182 5.30 8.15 -22.48
C GLY A 182 4.50 9.45 -22.47
N THR A 183 3.57 9.64 -21.56
CA THR A 183 2.80 10.88 -21.41
C THR A 183 3.47 11.90 -20.49
N THR A 184 3.19 13.19 -20.68
CA THR A 184 3.56 14.27 -19.76
C THR A 184 2.30 14.87 -19.13
N PRO A 185 2.16 14.85 -17.79
CA PRO A 185 2.99 14.20 -16.76
C PRO A 185 3.08 12.69 -16.92
N GLU A 186 4.20 12.09 -16.41
CA GLU A 186 4.46 10.65 -16.47
C GLU A 186 3.33 9.87 -15.81
N GLN A 187 2.77 8.90 -16.53
CA GLN A 187 1.80 7.96 -15.96
C GLN A 187 2.51 6.72 -15.43
N VAL A 188 2.07 6.27 -14.26
CA VAL A 188 2.66 5.12 -13.57
C VAL A 188 1.54 4.23 -13.05
N PRO A 189 1.56 2.91 -13.35
CA PRO A 189 0.62 1.96 -12.77
C PRO A 189 0.64 1.99 -11.25
N LEU A 190 -0.53 1.85 -10.62
CA LEU A 190 -0.69 1.92 -9.17
C LEU A 190 0.30 1.03 -8.41
N ARG A 191 0.52 -0.20 -8.88
CA ARG A 191 1.48 -1.16 -8.29
C ARG A 191 2.94 -0.73 -8.34
N LYS A 192 3.30 0.13 -9.30
CA LYS A 192 4.68 0.64 -9.47
C LYS A 192 4.89 1.99 -8.78
N LEU A 193 3.83 2.64 -8.30
CA LEU A 193 3.85 4.00 -7.75
C LEU A 193 4.90 4.16 -6.63
N ASN A 194 4.84 3.32 -5.59
CA ASN A 194 5.75 3.40 -4.46
C ASN A 194 7.21 3.14 -4.87
N ARG A 195 7.43 2.22 -5.82
CA ARG A 195 8.77 1.96 -6.37
C ARG A 195 9.27 3.14 -7.20
N ARG A 196 8.40 3.81 -7.95
CA ARG A 196 8.77 5.00 -8.72
C ARG A 196 9.17 6.16 -7.81
N LEU A 197 8.39 6.42 -6.77
CA LEU A 197 8.69 7.44 -5.77
C LEU A 197 10.06 7.24 -5.10
N THR A 198 10.39 6.01 -4.75
CA THR A 198 11.68 5.68 -4.10
C THR A 198 12.90 5.75 -5.03
N ARG A 199 12.69 5.82 -6.35
CA ARG A 199 13.77 5.97 -7.35
C ARG A 199 14.22 7.40 -7.60
N TYR A 200 13.43 8.40 -7.16
CA TYR A 200 13.85 9.79 -7.31
C TYR A 200 15.12 10.09 -6.49
N PRO A 201 15.99 10.98 -7.00
CA PRO A 201 17.21 11.35 -6.31
C PRO A 201 16.92 12.03 -4.97
N MET A 202 17.80 11.83 -4.00
CA MET A 202 17.66 12.43 -2.66
C MET A 202 18.28 13.83 -2.68
N ASN A 203 17.46 14.86 -2.84
CA ASN A 203 17.89 16.26 -2.98
C ASN A 203 17.88 17.05 -1.67
N ILE A 204 17.13 16.57 -0.67
CA ILE A 204 16.95 17.27 0.61
C ILE A 204 17.13 16.33 1.80
N ASN A 205 17.48 16.90 2.96
CA ASN A 205 17.62 16.17 4.22
C ASN A 205 16.26 16.03 4.95
N ARG A 206 16.20 15.16 5.98
CA ARG A 206 14.97 14.90 6.74
C ARG A 206 14.44 16.15 7.45
N ALA A 207 15.30 16.98 8.03
CA ALA A 207 14.89 18.21 8.71
C ALA A 207 14.18 19.17 7.75
N LYS A 208 14.68 19.29 6.50
CA LYS A 208 14.03 20.08 5.45
C LYS A 208 12.70 19.50 5.01
N VAL A 209 12.55 18.14 4.97
CA VAL A 209 11.28 17.47 4.70
C VAL A 209 10.22 17.87 5.73
N ASP A 210 10.55 17.81 7.02
CA ASP A 210 9.60 18.14 8.10
C ASP A 210 9.24 19.63 8.10
N ALA A 211 10.22 20.51 7.86
CA ALA A 211 9.98 21.95 7.73
C ALA A 211 9.07 22.29 6.53
N LEU A 212 9.29 21.64 5.38
CA LEU A 212 8.46 21.81 4.19
C LEU A 212 7.04 21.27 4.42
N ASP A 213 6.88 20.11 5.04
CA ASP A 213 5.56 19.55 5.33
C ASP A 213 4.76 20.50 6.22
N THR A 214 5.38 21.06 7.28
CA THR A 214 4.73 22.04 8.17
C THR A 214 4.28 23.29 7.41
N ARG A 215 5.14 23.88 6.57
CA ARG A 215 4.81 25.06 5.75
C ARG A 215 3.69 24.75 4.75
N LEU A 216 3.74 23.58 4.11
CA LEU A 216 2.76 23.18 3.09
C LEU A 216 1.40 22.82 3.71
N ARG A 217 1.35 22.32 4.94
CA ARG A 217 0.09 22.10 5.67
C ARG A 217 -0.61 23.41 5.98
N ALA A 218 0.12 24.48 6.24
CA ALA A 218 -0.45 25.80 6.45
C ALA A 218 -1.14 26.34 5.19
N LEU A 219 -0.69 25.95 3.98
CA LEU A 219 -1.37 26.28 2.72
C LEU A 219 -2.67 25.52 2.48
N GLY A 220 -2.80 24.35 3.09
CA GLY A 220 -3.96 23.49 2.96
C GLY A 220 -5.13 24.08 3.71
N THR A 221 -5.78 25.08 3.13
CA THR A 221 -7.12 25.46 3.55
C THR A 221 -7.98 24.21 3.50
N LYS A 222 -8.62 23.91 4.61
CA LYS A 222 -9.57 22.81 4.78
C LYS A 222 -10.70 22.96 3.75
N THR A 223 -10.45 22.59 2.54
CA THR A 223 -11.49 22.55 1.50
C THR A 223 -12.41 21.41 1.93
N GLY A 224 -13.68 21.68 2.14
CA GLY A 224 -14.65 20.72 2.68
C GLY A 224 -14.75 19.42 1.88
N ILE A 225 -14.23 19.38 0.66
CA ILE A 225 -14.11 18.24 -0.23
C ILE A 225 -13.12 17.19 0.32
N GLN A 226 -12.05 17.60 1.02
CA GLN A 226 -11.04 16.70 1.58
C GLN A 226 -11.61 15.75 2.65
N ASN A 227 -12.64 16.18 3.39
CA ASN A 227 -13.31 15.34 4.38
C ASN A 227 -14.39 14.43 3.78
N GLN A 228 -14.74 14.62 2.51
CA GLN A 228 -15.75 13.82 1.79
C GLN A 228 -15.16 12.73 0.94
N MET A 229 -13.84 12.73 0.71
CA MET A 229 -13.19 11.66 -0.03
C MET A 229 -13.02 10.40 0.80
N PRO A 230 -13.35 9.23 0.24
CA PRO A 230 -13.13 7.96 0.92
C PRO A 230 -11.64 7.73 1.12
N LYS A 231 -11.27 7.31 2.33
CA LYS A 231 -9.89 6.91 2.68
C LYS A 231 -9.66 5.46 2.24
N GLY A 232 -9.42 5.25 0.97
CA GLY A 232 -9.15 3.93 0.40
C GLY A 232 -10.08 3.58 -0.76
N PRO A 233 -9.82 2.43 -1.44
CA PRO A 233 -10.62 1.98 -2.57
C PRO A 233 -12.08 1.79 -2.17
N LEU A 234 -12.99 2.28 -3.00
CA LEU A 234 -14.42 2.08 -2.80
C LEU A 234 -14.79 0.60 -2.95
N PRO A 235 -15.76 0.08 -2.16
CA PRO A 235 -16.27 -1.26 -2.37
C PRO A 235 -16.80 -1.44 -3.78
N GLN A 236 -16.55 -2.61 -4.37
CA GLN A 236 -17.08 -2.95 -5.69
C GLN A 236 -18.61 -2.80 -5.70
N GLY A 237 -19.16 -2.05 -6.66
CA GLY A 237 -20.59 -1.78 -6.78
C GLY A 237 -21.09 -0.50 -6.10
N ALA A 238 -20.25 0.26 -5.43
CA ALA A 238 -20.63 1.56 -4.90
C ALA A 238 -20.92 2.55 -6.04
N LYS A 239 -22.20 2.91 -6.23
CA LYS A 239 -22.59 3.90 -7.23
C LYS A 239 -22.20 5.31 -6.76
N VAL A 240 -21.31 5.96 -7.48
CA VAL A 240 -20.80 7.34 -7.23
C VAL A 240 -21.96 8.34 -7.00
N ARG A 241 -23.09 8.16 -7.71
CA ARG A 241 -24.28 9.01 -7.60
C ARG A 241 -24.94 8.98 -6.21
N ASN A 242 -24.84 7.88 -5.47
CA ASN A 242 -25.40 7.77 -4.12
C ASN A 242 -24.55 8.47 -3.06
N MET A 243 -23.21 8.51 -3.26
CA MET A 243 -22.31 9.23 -2.36
C MET A 243 -22.47 10.74 -2.45
N GLN A 244 -22.69 11.30 -3.65
CA GLN A 244 -22.95 12.72 -3.82
C GLN A 244 -24.26 13.17 -3.15
N ARG A 245 -25.30 12.33 -3.13
CA ARG A 245 -26.54 12.61 -2.43
C ARG A 245 -26.39 12.58 -0.91
N SER A 246 -25.61 11.66 -0.37
CA SER A 246 -25.37 11.58 1.09
C SER A 246 -24.51 12.73 1.59
N ALA A 247 -23.55 13.22 0.80
CA ALA A 247 -22.74 14.39 1.12
C ALA A 247 -23.58 15.69 1.15
N ARG A 248 -24.54 15.86 0.21
CA ARG A 248 -25.46 17.00 0.16
C ARG A 248 -26.49 17.05 1.31
N ARG A 249 -26.79 15.91 1.94
CA ARG A 249 -27.75 15.86 3.08
C ARG A 249 -27.11 16.17 4.44
N ARG A 250 -25.78 16.22 4.52
CA ARG A 250 -25.01 16.46 5.77
C ARG A 250 -24.39 17.87 5.84
N GLY A 251 -24.54 18.68 4.83
CA GLY A 251 -24.23 20.12 4.83
C GLY A 251 -25.50 20.94 4.71
#